data_03c4d3624924068cbf8f6cbea9400a66
#
_entry.id   03c4d3624924068cbf8f6cbea9400a66
#
_cell.length_a   1.000
_cell.length_b   1.000
_cell.length_c   1.000
_cell.angle_alpha   90.00
_cell.angle_beta   90.00
_cell.angle_gamma   90.00
#
_symmetry.space_group_name_H-M   'P 1'
#
loop_
_entity.id
_entity.type
_entity.pdbx_description
1 polymer ?
#
loop_
_entity_poly.entity_id
_entity_poly.type
_entity_poly.pdbx_seq_one_letter_code
_entity_poly.pdbx_strand_id
1 'polypeptide(L)'
;MSSTPNDPWAGLKPDARARLETRDYSSGDLALRLAGGGVNASEAIAGRDQLGDAWIPGVELFQRRVYQQKGRGYFGELTRLTEGTLDRIGLAPRQWASALMHRDSAKGFHIHPPHIPEGIEPAAWFQKLYVESPGDVSQRPYDREQWDVMFFLTGICEMILVDEREGLPRRVMRFTIPGDSRAGPDNAAVVIPSGVAHALRNIGNEDLIMVYGTSTVFNPAWEGRIASDVEKAPLHADWDRYLAGPATI
;
A
#
# COMPACT_ATOMS: atom_id res chain seq x y z
N MET A 1 -11.43 -25.89 2.68
CA MET A 1 -11.63 -25.79 1.20
C MET A 1 -10.27 -25.93 0.58
N SER A 2 -10.06 -26.93 -0.28
CA SER A 2 -8.78 -27.18 -0.95
C SER A 2 -8.55 -26.06 -1.97
N SER A 3 -7.50 -25.29 -1.82
CA SER A 3 -7.06 -24.32 -2.84
C SER A 3 -6.75 -25.11 -4.12
N THR A 4 -7.34 -24.69 -5.23
CA THR A 4 -6.92 -25.23 -6.53
C THR A 4 -5.45 -24.82 -6.77
N PRO A 5 -4.61 -25.66 -7.41
CA PRO A 5 -3.19 -25.41 -7.61
C PRO A 5 -2.82 -24.11 -8.33
N ASN A 6 -3.78 -23.38 -8.85
CA ASN A 6 -3.61 -22.12 -9.59
C ASN A 6 -4.45 -20.95 -9.02
N ASP A 7 -4.83 -21.00 -7.75
CA ASP A 7 -5.56 -19.87 -7.14
C ASP A 7 -4.58 -18.73 -6.78
N PRO A 8 -4.58 -17.59 -7.50
CA PRO A 8 -3.65 -16.51 -7.26
C PRO A 8 -3.84 -15.86 -5.88
N TRP A 9 -4.99 -16.08 -5.24
CA TRP A 9 -5.35 -15.48 -3.95
C TRP A 9 -5.09 -16.41 -2.75
N ALA A 10 -4.47 -17.56 -2.94
CA ALA A 10 -4.23 -18.56 -1.88
C ALA A 10 -3.46 -18.02 -0.67
N GLY A 11 -2.60 -16.99 -0.87
CA GLY A 11 -1.80 -16.39 0.22
C GLY A 11 -2.54 -15.37 1.09
N LEU A 12 -3.83 -15.11 0.84
CA LEU A 12 -4.59 -14.19 1.68
C LEU A 12 -5.37 -14.91 2.77
N LYS A 13 -5.52 -14.25 3.92
CA LYS A 13 -6.40 -14.73 5.00
C LYS A 13 -7.81 -15.01 4.47
N PRO A 14 -8.51 -16.05 4.98
CA PRO A 14 -9.85 -16.43 4.52
C PRO A 14 -10.86 -15.28 4.54
N ASP A 15 -10.83 -14.45 5.58
CA ASP A 15 -11.73 -13.29 5.72
C ASP A 15 -11.47 -12.21 4.67
N ALA A 16 -10.19 -11.96 4.33
CA ALA A 16 -9.84 -11.04 3.26
C ALA A 16 -10.27 -11.59 1.90
N ARG A 17 -10.07 -12.88 1.66
CA ARG A 17 -10.52 -13.55 0.42
C ARG A 17 -12.03 -13.51 0.25
N ALA A 18 -12.79 -13.69 1.33
CA ALA A 18 -14.25 -13.62 1.29
C ALA A 18 -14.80 -12.22 0.95
N ARG A 19 -13.96 -11.18 1.13
CA ARG A 19 -14.29 -9.78 0.82
C ARG A 19 -13.76 -9.29 -0.52
N LEU A 20 -13.00 -10.12 -1.24
CA LEU A 20 -12.55 -9.79 -2.59
C LEU A 20 -13.74 -9.64 -3.52
N GLU A 21 -13.99 -8.42 -3.93
CA GLU A 21 -14.97 -8.13 -4.96
C GLU A 21 -14.31 -8.27 -6.34
N THR A 22 -14.94 -9.02 -7.21
CA THR A 22 -14.61 -8.97 -8.63
C THR A 22 -15.10 -7.61 -9.14
N ARG A 23 -14.21 -6.94 -9.87
CA ARG A 23 -14.38 -5.59 -10.40
C ARG A 23 -15.76 -5.37 -11.03
N ASP A 24 -16.68 -4.78 -10.30
CA ASP A 24 -17.87 -4.13 -10.85
C ASP A 24 -17.80 -2.65 -10.48
N TYR A 25 -17.72 -1.79 -11.49
CA TYR A 25 -17.65 -0.34 -11.31
C TYR A 25 -19.01 0.29 -10.99
N SER A 26 -19.95 -0.47 -10.47
CA SER A 26 -21.24 0.06 -10.08
C SER A 26 -21.10 0.91 -8.81
N SER A 27 -21.27 2.20 -8.98
CA SER A 27 -21.37 3.21 -7.95
C SER A 27 -22.46 2.84 -6.94
N GLY A 28 -22.08 2.44 -5.76
CA GLY A 28 -22.95 2.28 -4.60
C GLY A 28 -22.75 3.43 -3.63
N ASP A 29 -23.82 3.98 -3.13
CA ASP A 29 -23.92 5.09 -2.15
C ASP A 29 -23.36 4.68 -0.79
N LEU A 30 -22.29 5.38 -0.31
CA LEU A 30 -21.58 4.86 0.85
C LEU A 30 -20.88 5.88 1.72
N ALA A 31 -21.22 5.84 3.00
CA ALA A 31 -20.77 6.79 4.00
C ALA A 31 -19.77 6.19 5.00
N LEU A 32 -18.54 6.71 5.09
CA LEU A 32 -17.62 6.32 6.12
C LEU A 32 -16.86 7.44 6.81
N ARG A 33 -16.83 7.35 8.13
CA ARG A 33 -15.93 8.15 8.96
C ARG A 33 -14.73 7.28 9.34
N LEU A 34 -13.57 7.55 8.77
CA LEU A 34 -12.33 7.06 9.35
C LEU A 34 -12.05 7.86 10.62
N ALA A 35 -12.30 7.25 11.77
CA ALA A 35 -11.97 7.87 13.05
C ALA A 35 -10.46 7.84 13.28
N GLY A 36 -9.90 8.99 13.67
CA GLY A 36 -8.51 9.16 14.07
C GLY A 36 -7.55 9.41 12.91
N GLY A 37 -6.77 10.47 12.99
CA GLY A 37 -5.70 10.78 12.06
C GLY A 37 -4.54 9.78 12.20
N GLY A 38 -3.93 9.38 11.08
CA GLY A 38 -2.65 8.69 11.09
C GLY A 38 -1.53 9.62 11.55
N VAL A 39 -0.39 9.04 11.93
CA VAL A 39 0.84 9.78 12.16
C VAL A 39 1.38 10.36 10.85
N ASN A 40 2.19 11.42 10.93
CA ASN A 40 2.88 11.91 9.76
C ASN A 40 3.95 10.92 9.28
N ALA A 41 4.28 10.94 8.00
CA ALA A 41 5.26 10.02 7.42
C ALA A 41 6.63 10.11 8.11
N SER A 42 7.10 11.31 8.44
CA SER A 42 8.37 11.50 9.16
C SER A 42 8.36 10.89 10.56
N GLU A 43 7.24 10.99 11.28
CA GLU A 43 7.07 10.37 12.60
C GLU A 43 7.05 8.85 12.48
N ALA A 44 6.35 8.31 11.48
CA ALA A 44 6.33 6.87 11.21
C ALA A 44 7.72 6.33 10.85
N ILE A 45 8.49 7.05 10.02
CA ILE A 45 9.86 6.68 9.65
C ILE A 45 10.77 6.71 10.90
N ALA A 46 10.72 7.78 11.69
CA ALA A 46 11.55 7.94 12.89
C ALA A 46 11.21 6.92 13.98
N GLY A 47 9.93 6.54 14.10
CA GLY A 47 9.43 5.57 15.08
C GLY A 47 9.48 4.12 14.63
N ARG A 48 9.99 3.79 13.44
CA ARG A 48 9.94 2.46 12.86
C ARG A 48 10.42 1.36 13.82
N ASP A 49 11.56 1.56 14.45
CA ASP A 49 12.15 0.59 15.37
C ASP A 49 11.34 0.42 16.68
N GLN A 50 10.60 1.47 17.06
CA GLN A 50 9.74 1.47 18.25
C GLN A 50 8.35 0.90 17.95
N LEU A 51 7.89 0.99 16.70
CA LEU A 51 6.61 0.45 16.26
C LEU A 51 6.61 -1.08 16.23
N GLY A 52 7.79 -1.71 16.13
CA GLY A 52 7.99 -3.15 16.28
C GLY A 52 6.90 -3.97 15.56
N ASP A 53 6.10 -4.67 16.37
CA ASP A 53 5.02 -5.53 15.86
C ASP A 53 3.86 -4.79 15.18
N ALA A 54 3.77 -3.47 15.29
CA ALA A 54 2.77 -2.68 14.55
C ALA A 54 3.17 -2.41 13.10
N TRP A 55 4.46 -2.56 12.74
CA TRP A 55 4.93 -2.36 11.38
C TRP A 55 4.62 -3.58 10.50
N ILE A 56 4.01 -3.35 9.35
CA ILE A 56 3.74 -4.42 8.38
C ILE A 56 5.05 -4.84 7.71
N PRO A 57 5.49 -6.09 7.84
CA PRO A 57 6.75 -6.55 7.25
C PRO A 57 6.77 -6.41 5.73
N GLY A 58 7.87 -5.89 5.20
CA GLY A 58 8.04 -5.63 3.76
C GLY A 58 7.53 -4.27 3.29
N VAL A 59 6.72 -3.57 4.09
CA VAL A 59 6.39 -2.16 3.81
C VAL A 59 7.64 -1.32 4.04
N GLU A 60 8.00 -0.51 3.04
CA GLU A 60 9.06 0.49 3.18
C GLU A 60 8.45 1.88 3.05
N LEU A 61 8.71 2.72 4.04
CA LEU A 61 8.40 4.14 4.02
C LEU A 61 9.72 4.88 4.08
N PHE A 62 10.01 5.71 3.09
CA PHE A 62 11.28 6.42 3.03
C PHE A 62 11.10 7.89 2.65
N GLN A 63 11.90 8.73 3.30
CA GLN A 63 11.90 10.16 3.05
C GLN A 63 12.40 10.46 1.65
N ARG A 64 11.77 11.42 0.99
CA ARG A 64 12.14 11.90 -0.34
C ARG A 64 12.87 13.23 -0.28
N ARG A 65 13.67 13.49 -1.31
CA ARG A 65 14.36 14.77 -1.49
C ARG A 65 13.47 15.70 -2.28
N VAL A 66 12.81 16.63 -1.59
CA VAL A 66 11.95 17.66 -2.19
C VAL A 66 12.43 19.03 -1.75
N TYR A 67 12.66 19.91 -2.70
CA TYR A 67 13.20 21.24 -2.45
C TYR A 67 12.32 22.32 -3.07
N GLN A 68 11.89 23.27 -2.26
CA GLN A 68 11.25 24.48 -2.76
C GLN A 68 12.25 25.32 -3.55
N GLN A 69 11.83 25.77 -4.73
CA GLN A 69 12.57 26.67 -5.57
C GLN A 69 11.87 28.03 -5.56
N LYS A 70 12.46 29.00 -4.88
CA LYS A 70 11.87 30.34 -4.70
C LYS A 70 11.37 30.92 -6.02
N GLY A 71 10.07 31.19 -6.11
CA GLY A 71 9.41 31.79 -7.28
C GLY A 71 9.29 30.88 -8.51
N ARG A 72 9.66 29.59 -8.43
CA ARG A 72 9.65 28.67 -9.57
C ARG A 72 8.95 27.34 -9.31
N GLY A 73 8.46 27.09 -8.11
CA GLY A 73 7.86 25.83 -7.70
C GLY A 73 8.79 24.96 -6.86
N TYR A 74 8.86 23.69 -7.14
CA TYR A 74 9.69 22.72 -6.39
C TYR A 74 10.46 21.79 -7.35
N PHE A 75 11.49 21.16 -6.83
CA PHE A 75 12.16 20.00 -7.41
C PHE A 75 11.96 18.82 -6.47
N GLY A 76 11.46 17.71 -6.99
CA GLY A 76 11.29 16.46 -6.24
C GLY A 76 11.94 15.30 -6.99
N GLU A 77 12.90 14.63 -6.35
CA GLU A 77 13.44 13.37 -6.86
C GLU A 77 12.48 12.24 -6.46
N LEU A 78 11.97 11.47 -7.42
CA LEU A 78 11.10 10.35 -7.10
C LEU A 78 11.89 9.24 -6.41
N THR A 79 12.88 8.69 -7.11
CA THR A 79 13.74 7.63 -6.60
C THR A 79 14.98 7.47 -7.49
N ARG A 80 15.97 6.74 -6.98
CA ARG A 80 17.09 6.24 -7.76
C ARG A 80 17.04 4.71 -7.77
N LEU A 81 17.23 4.11 -8.93
CA LEU A 81 17.14 2.66 -9.08
C LEU A 81 18.48 1.95 -8.86
N THR A 82 19.55 2.71 -8.69
CA THR A 82 20.93 2.21 -8.48
C THR A 82 21.47 2.50 -7.08
N GLU A 83 20.66 3.10 -6.23
CA GLU A 83 20.96 3.38 -4.83
C GLU A 83 19.70 3.69 -4.04
N GLY A 84 19.75 3.63 -2.72
CA GLY A 84 18.65 3.94 -1.83
C GLY A 84 17.71 2.76 -1.55
N THR A 85 16.47 3.05 -1.21
CA THR A 85 15.54 2.02 -0.71
C THR A 85 15.19 1.00 -1.78
N LEU A 86 14.86 1.41 -3.00
CA LEU A 86 14.47 0.45 -4.05
C LEU A 86 15.62 -0.46 -4.46
N ASP A 87 16.84 0.08 -4.58
CA ASP A 87 18.04 -0.70 -4.85
C ASP A 87 18.32 -1.71 -3.71
N ARG A 88 18.29 -1.24 -2.46
CA ARG A 88 18.51 -2.09 -1.28
C ARG A 88 17.56 -3.26 -1.20
N ILE A 89 16.29 -3.08 -1.58
CA ILE A 89 15.28 -4.17 -1.58
C ILE A 89 15.20 -4.90 -2.94
N GLY A 90 15.98 -4.51 -3.93
CA GLY A 90 16.02 -5.14 -5.26
C GLY A 90 14.75 -4.87 -6.10
N LEU A 91 13.97 -3.83 -5.78
CA LEU A 91 12.73 -3.52 -6.48
C LEU A 91 13.00 -2.57 -7.66
N ALA A 92 12.89 -3.10 -8.88
CA ALA A 92 12.96 -2.32 -10.13
C ALA A 92 11.57 -2.31 -10.79
N PRO A 93 10.81 -1.22 -10.68
CA PRO A 93 9.49 -1.12 -11.30
C PRO A 93 9.54 -1.30 -12.82
N ARG A 94 8.64 -2.12 -13.35
CA ARG A 94 8.50 -2.42 -14.79
C ARG A 94 7.47 -1.54 -15.48
N GLN A 95 6.53 -1.00 -14.72
CA GLN A 95 5.51 -0.10 -15.22
C GLN A 95 5.44 1.13 -14.31
N TRP A 96 5.24 2.29 -14.93
CA TRP A 96 5.00 3.55 -14.25
C TRP A 96 3.67 4.13 -14.73
N ALA A 97 2.91 4.65 -13.80
CA ALA A 97 1.64 5.31 -14.08
C ALA A 97 1.44 6.52 -13.16
N SER A 98 0.49 7.36 -13.52
CA SER A 98 0.03 8.44 -12.67
C SER A 98 -1.48 8.39 -12.48
N ALA A 99 -1.95 8.89 -11.36
CA ALA A 99 -3.37 9.04 -11.10
C ALA A 99 -3.64 10.37 -10.40
N LEU A 100 -4.83 10.90 -10.68
CA LEU A 100 -5.38 12.05 -9.99
C LEU A 100 -6.53 11.58 -9.10
N MET A 101 -6.59 12.10 -7.89
CA MET A 101 -7.72 11.94 -6.97
C MET A 101 -8.25 13.31 -6.60
N HIS A 102 -9.52 13.52 -6.86
CA HIS A 102 -10.17 14.77 -6.48
C HIS A 102 -10.19 14.95 -4.97
N ARG A 103 -10.33 16.19 -4.54
CA ARG A 103 -10.50 16.48 -3.12
C ARG A 103 -11.65 15.67 -2.54
N ASP A 104 -11.46 15.20 -1.31
CA ASP A 104 -12.42 14.39 -0.54
C ASP A 104 -12.74 13.01 -1.13
N SER A 105 -12.03 12.57 -2.18
CA SER A 105 -12.17 11.22 -2.72
C SER A 105 -11.24 10.21 -2.04
N ALA A 106 -11.56 8.93 -2.20
CA ALA A 106 -10.73 7.83 -1.72
C ALA A 106 -10.71 6.69 -2.74
N LYS A 107 -9.58 5.97 -2.80
CA LYS A 107 -9.40 4.77 -3.61
C LYS A 107 -8.97 3.60 -2.74
N GLY A 108 -9.53 2.44 -2.97
CA GLY A 108 -9.15 1.21 -2.27
C GLY A 108 -10.34 0.52 -1.62
N PHE A 109 -10.17 -0.55 -0.85
CA PHE A 109 -8.86 -1.17 -0.63
C PHE A 109 -8.48 -2.02 -1.84
N HIS A 110 -7.39 -1.70 -2.49
CA HIS A 110 -6.78 -2.55 -3.51
C HIS A 110 -5.90 -3.61 -2.82
N ILE A 111 -5.73 -4.75 -3.47
CA ILE A 111 -4.82 -5.80 -3.02
C ILE A 111 -4.33 -6.59 -4.23
N HIS A 112 -3.09 -7.03 -4.18
CA HIS A 112 -2.49 -7.85 -5.22
C HIS A 112 -2.16 -9.24 -4.68
N PRO A 113 -2.37 -10.32 -5.46
CA PRO A 113 -2.12 -11.67 -4.98
C PRO A 113 -0.61 -11.89 -4.76
N PRO A 114 -0.23 -12.48 -3.63
CA PRO A 114 1.13 -12.91 -3.41
C PRO A 114 1.43 -14.19 -4.21
N HIS A 115 2.68 -14.31 -4.68
CA HIS A 115 3.15 -15.53 -5.30
C HIS A 115 3.64 -16.53 -4.27
N ILE A 116 3.00 -17.67 -4.18
CA ILE A 116 3.40 -18.78 -3.33
C ILE A 116 4.05 -19.84 -4.20
N PRO A 117 5.31 -20.27 -3.94
CA PRO A 117 5.93 -21.35 -4.67
C PRO A 117 5.14 -22.67 -4.52
N GLU A 118 5.14 -23.47 -5.59
CA GLU A 118 4.43 -24.74 -5.60
C GLU A 118 4.90 -25.66 -4.46
N GLY A 119 3.94 -26.27 -3.76
CA GLY A 119 4.19 -27.20 -2.67
C GLY A 119 4.59 -26.54 -1.34
N ILE A 120 4.58 -25.21 -1.25
CA ILE A 120 4.85 -24.48 -0.01
C ILE A 120 3.55 -23.94 0.57
N GLU A 121 3.34 -24.15 1.87
CA GLU A 121 2.21 -23.55 2.59
C GLU A 121 2.39 -22.03 2.70
N PRO A 122 1.36 -21.23 2.40
CA PRO A 122 1.45 -19.75 2.39
C PRO A 122 1.99 -19.18 3.70
N ALA A 123 1.48 -19.64 4.85
CA ALA A 123 1.93 -19.16 6.14
C ALA A 123 3.44 -19.42 6.36
N ALA A 124 3.93 -20.61 6.01
CA ALA A 124 5.35 -20.94 6.12
C ALA A 124 6.20 -20.09 5.19
N TRP A 125 5.70 -19.80 3.97
CA TRP A 125 6.38 -18.94 3.02
C TRP A 125 6.55 -17.51 3.56
N PHE A 126 5.49 -16.92 4.09
CA PHE A 126 5.55 -15.57 4.64
C PHE A 126 6.37 -15.48 5.92
N GLN A 127 6.29 -16.48 6.80
CA GLN A 127 7.16 -16.56 7.98
C GLN A 127 8.63 -16.55 7.56
N LYS A 128 9.02 -17.36 6.60
CA LYS A 128 10.38 -17.40 6.06
C LYS A 128 10.82 -16.03 5.52
N LEU A 129 9.99 -15.42 4.63
CA LEU A 129 10.36 -14.19 3.94
C LEU A 129 10.42 -12.95 4.82
N TYR A 130 9.55 -12.88 5.84
CA TYR A 130 9.29 -11.63 6.54
C TYR A 130 9.66 -11.67 8.02
N VAL A 131 9.77 -12.84 8.62
CA VAL A 131 10.06 -13.01 10.05
C VAL A 131 11.43 -13.65 10.28
N GLU A 132 11.71 -14.78 9.63
CA GLU A 132 12.96 -15.51 9.82
C GLU A 132 14.14 -14.86 9.08
N SER A 133 13.89 -14.32 7.87
CA SER A 133 14.91 -13.73 7.01
C SER A 133 14.46 -12.39 6.41
N PRO A 134 14.06 -11.39 7.25
CA PRO A 134 13.47 -10.15 6.76
C PRO A 134 14.41 -9.32 5.88
N GLY A 135 15.72 -9.46 6.04
CA GLY A 135 16.74 -8.79 5.25
C GLY A 135 17.13 -9.50 3.94
N ASP A 136 16.74 -10.76 3.76
CA ASP A 136 16.99 -11.49 2.51
C ASP A 136 15.93 -11.16 1.47
N VAL A 137 16.21 -10.17 0.65
CA VAL A 137 15.33 -9.74 -0.43
C VAL A 137 15.53 -10.53 -1.72
N SER A 138 16.53 -11.41 -1.78
CA SER A 138 16.83 -12.23 -2.97
C SER A 138 15.72 -13.21 -3.33
N GLN A 139 14.90 -13.58 -2.35
CA GLN A 139 13.78 -14.49 -2.49
C GLN A 139 12.47 -13.78 -2.89
N ARG A 140 12.47 -12.45 -3.01
CA ARG A 140 11.24 -11.67 -3.35
C ARG A 140 10.83 -11.93 -4.80
N PRO A 141 9.61 -12.43 -5.06
CA PRO A 141 9.17 -12.80 -6.40
C PRO A 141 8.61 -11.60 -7.19
N TYR A 142 9.36 -10.52 -7.32
CA TYR A 142 8.95 -9.28 -8.00
C TYR A 142 8.53 -9.45 -9.47
N ASP A 143 8.91 -10.52 -10.12
CA ASP A 143 8.52 -10.84 -11.48
C ASP A 143 7.20 -11.61 -11.59
N ARG A 144 6.66 -12.07 -10.46
CA ARG A 144 5.49 -12.95 -10.37
C ARG A 144 4.37 -12.40 -9.49
N GLU A 145 4.63 -11.33 -8.76
CA GLU A 145 3.66 -10.66 -7.91
C GLU A 145 3.83 -9.16 -8.03
N GLN A 146 2.76 -8.41 -7.86
CA GLN A 146 2.81 -6.96 -7.93
C GLN A 146 3.16 -6.36 -6.57
N TRP A 147 4.26 -5.59 -6.57
CA TRP A 147 4.62 -4.65 -5.52
C TRP A 147 4.48 -3.24 -6.07
N ASP A 148 3.94 -2.35 -5.28
CA ASP A 148 3.75 -0.96 -5.65
C ASP A 148 4.76 -0.06 -4.93
N VAL A 149 5.24 0.97 -5.62
CA VAL A 149 5.90 2.11 -5.00
C VAL A 149 5.16 3.38 -5.38
N MET A 150 4.75 4.18 -4.40
CA MET A 150 3.90 5.35 -4.61
C MET A 150 4.58 6.63 -4.17
N PHE A 151 4.40 7.69 -4.97
CA PHE A 151 4.94 9.04 -4.79
C PHE A 151 3.80 10.05 -4.94
N PHE A 152 3.77 11.07 -4.10
CA PHE A 152 2.72 12.07 -4.09
C PHE A 152 3.28 13.42 -4.52
N LEU A 153 2.68 14.06 -5.53
CA LEU A 153 3.16 15.32 -6.10
C LEU A 153 2.38 16.52 -5.58
N THR A 154 1.07 16.37 -5.36
CA THR A 154 0.19 17.42 -4.82
C THR A 154 -0.77 16.80 -3.81
N GLY A 155 -1.50 17.63 -3.07
CA GLY A 155 -2.49 17.19 -2.09
C GLY A 155 -1.89 16.67 -0.80
N ILE A 156 -2.70 16.01 0.00
CA ILE A 156 -2.28 15.28 1.19
C ILE A 156 -2.94 13.91 1.16
N CYS A 157 -2.13 12.88 1.04
CA CYS A 157 -2.58 11.50 1.08
C CYS A 157 -2.66 11.00 2.53
N GLU A 158 -3.79 10.46 2.93
CA GLU A 158 -3.86 9.52 4.03
C GLU A 158 -3.75 8.12 3.43
N MET A 159 -2.68 7.42 3.79
CA MET A 159 -2.42 6.04 3.38
C MET A 159 -2.87 5.10 4.48
N ILE A 160 -3.58 4.03 4.11
CA ILE A 160 -4.02 2.99 5.04
C ILE A 160 -3.60 1.64 4.45
N LEU A 161 -2.86 0.87 5.22
CA LEU A 161 -2.34 -0.44 4.85
C LEU A 161 -2.84 -1.49 5.82
N VAL A 162 -3.23 -2.66 5.32
CA VAL A 162 -3.70 -3.79 6.13
C VAL A 162 -3.00 -5.07 5.67
N ASP A 163 -2.35 -5.77 6.59
CA ASP A 163 -1.67 -7.04 6.28
C ASP A 163 -2.69 -8.19 6.24
N GLU A 164 -2.94 -8.71 5.05
CA GLU A 164 -3.87 -9.82 4.81
C GLU A 164 -3.17 -11.14 4.44
N ARG A 165 -1.84 -11.20 4.63
CA ARG A 165 -1.05 -12.42 4.36
C ARG A 165 -1.30 -13.49 5.42
N GLU A 166 -1.54 -14.71 4.98
CA GLU A 166 -1.78 -15.86 5.84
C GLU A 166 -0.57 -16.15 6.75
N GLY A 167 -0.83 -16.50 8.02
CA GLY A 167 0.21 -16.79 9.00
C GLY A 167 0.97 -15.58 9.58
N LEU A 168 0.72 -14.37 9.09
CA LEU A 168 1.21 -13.14 9.70
C LEU A 168 0.10 -12.47 10.53
N PRO A 169 0.42 -11.78 11.63
CA PRO A 169 -0.55 -10.99 12.37
C PRO A 169 -1.21 -9.95 11.46
N ARG A 170 -2.50 -9.72 11.64
CA ARG A 170 -3.20 -8.65 10.93
C ARG A 170 -2.80 -7.31 11.54
N ARG A 171 -2.00 -6.55 10.81
CA ARG A 171 -1.53 -5.21 11.20
C ARG A 171 -2.22 -4.16 10.35
N VAL A 172 -2.50 -3.01 10.96
CA VAL A 172 -3.01 -1.83 10.27
C VAL A 172 -2.02 -0.70 10.46
N MET A 173 -1.50 -0.16 9.35
CA MET A 173 -0.69 1.05 9.35
C MET A 173 -1.49 2.19 8.74
N ARG A 174 -1.39 3.37 9.35
CA ARG A 174 -2.08 4.57 8.88
C ARG A 174 -1.20 5.79 9.07
N PHE A 175 -0.92 6.51 7.99
CA PHE A 175 -0.04 7.67 8.02
C PHE A 175 -0.39 8.67 6.91
N THR A 176 0.02 9.93 7.09
CA THR A 176 -0.21 11.01 6.13
C THR A 176 1.07 11.37 5.39
N ILE A 177 0.95 11.58 4.08
CA ILE A 177 2.04 11.99 3.21
C ILE A 177 1.58 13.23 2.41
N PRO A 178 2.18 14.40 2.63
CA PRO A 178 1.94 15.56 1.77
C PRO A 178 2.63 15.37 0.41
N GLY A 179 2.02 15.93 -0.63
CA GLY A 179 2.65 16.00 -1.95
C GLY A 179 3.83 16.97 -2.00
N ASP A 180 4.63 16.86 -3.06
CA ASP A 180 5.86 17.66 -3.28
C ASP A 180 5.60 19.17 -3.37
N SER A 181 4.38 19.56 -3.74
CA SER A 181 3.94 20.97 -3.69
C SER A 181 4.07 21.58 -2.30
N ARG A 182 4.17 20.75 -1.26
CA ARG A 182 4.38 21.10 0.14
C ARG A 182 5.69 20.48 0.65
N ALA A 183 6.81 20.96 0.12
CA ALA A 183 8.12 20.42 0.47
C ALA A 183 8.40 20.52 1.98
N GLY A 184 8.79 19.41 2.59
CA GLY A 184 9.07 19.31 4.03
C GLY A 184 9.56 17.91 4.42
N PRO A 185 9.75 17.67 5.71
CA PRO A 185 10.25 16.39 6.23
C PRO A 185 9.27 15.23 6.03
N ASP A 186 7.97 15.52 5.84
CA ASP A 186 6.93 14.51 5.65
C ASP A 186 6.80 14.01 4.21
N ASN A 187 7.53 14.60 3.24
CA ASN A 187 7.54 14.07 1.88
C ASN A 187 8.19 12.69 1.87
N ALA A 188 7.41 11.69 1.58
CA ALA A 188 7.83 10.31 1.60
C ALA A 188 7.31 9.53 0.39
N ALA A 189 7.90 8.38 0.16
CA ALA A 189 7.37 7.35 -0.73
C ALA A 189 7.12 6.08 0.06
N VAL A 190 6.16 5.28 -0.39
CA VAL A 190 5.80 4.03 0.24
C VAL A 190 5.93 2.88 -0.74
N VAL A 191 6.56 1.78 -0.31
CA VAL A 191 6.57 0.50 -1.01
C VAL A 191 5.58 -0.42 -0.32
N ILE A 192 4.70 -1.03 -1.11
CA ILE A 192 3.61 -1.87 -0.63
C ILE A 192 3.80 -3.26 -1.23
N PRO A 193 4.02 -4.31 -0.42
CA PRO A 193 4.13 -5.68 -0.91
C PRO A 193 2.77 -6.26 -1.30
N SER A 194 2.79 -7.28 -2.14
CA SER A 194 1.64 -8.13 -2.42
C SER A 194 1.05 -8.70 -1.14
N GLY A 195 -0.27 -8.97 -1.14
CA GLY A 195 -1.00 -9.44 0.05
C GLY A 195 -1.23 -8.38 1.13
N VAL A 196 -0.77 -7.14 0.92
CA VAL A 196 -1.07 -5.99 1.76
C VAL A 196 -2.14 -5.14 1.08
N ALA A 197 -3.33 -5.11 1.67
CA ALA A 197 -4.40 -4.26 1.20
C ALA A 197 -4.08 -2.79 1.47
N HIS A 198 -4.35 -1.92 0.49
CA HIS A 198 -3.99 -0.52 0.60
C HIS A 198 -5.11 0.39 0.10
N ALA A 199 -5.30 1.48 0.81
CA ALA A 199 -6.24 2.53 0.46
C ALA A 199 -5.60 3.90 0.61
N LEU A 200 -6.04 4.82 -0.25
CA LEU A 200 -5.61 6.20 -0.29
C LEU A 200 -6.83 7.10 -0.14
N ARG A 201 -6.70 8.10 0.71
CA ARG A 201 -7.70 9.16 0.86
C ARG A 201 -7.04 10.52 0.64
N ASN A 202 -7.64 11.36 -0.20
CA ASN A 202 -7.20 12.75 -0.31
C ASN A 202 -7.86 13.57 0.82
N ILE A 203 -7.08 13.91 1.84
CA ILE A 203 -7.52 14.72 2.98
C ILE A 203 -7.07 16.17 2.86
N GLY A 204 -6.41 16.54 1.74
CA GLY A 204 -5.99 17.89 1.44
C GLY A 204 -7.13 18.75 0.89
N ASN A 205 -6.83 20.02 0.69
CA ASN A 205 -7.77 21.00 0.12
C ASN A 205 -7.58 21.22 -1.39
N GLU A 206 -6.76 20.41 -2.03
CA GLU A 206 -6.46 20.40 -3.46
C GLU A 206 -6.50 18.96 -4.01
N ASP A 207 -6.50 18.80 -5.32
CA ASP A 207 -6.41 17.48 -5.94
C ASP A 207 -5.07 16.82 -5.60
N LEU A 208 -5.11 15.53 -5.35
CA LEU A 208 -3.93 14.71 -5.11
C LEU A 208 -3.50 14.08 -6.42
N ILE A 209 -2.26 14.35 -6.81
CA ILE A 209 -1.61 13.69 -7.94
C ILE A 209 -0.55 12.75 -7.39
N MET A 210 -0.63 11.49 -7.79
CA MET A 210 0.38 10.50 -7.48
C MET A 210 1.03 9.94 -8.74
N VAL A 211 2.29 9.54 -8.60
CA VAL A 211 3.00 8.67 -9.55
C VAL A 211 3.27 7.37 -8.83
N TYR A 212 3.10 6.26 -9.49
CA TYR A 212 3.42 4.97 -8.91
C TYR A 212 4.10 4.06 -9.91
N GLY A 213 4.98 3.21 -9.40
CA GLY A 213 5.66 2.16 -10.14
C GLY A 213 5.23 0.80 -9.63
N THR A 214 5.12 -0.18 -10.53
CA THR A 214 4.74 -1.56 -10.18
C THR A 214 5.83 -2.53 -10.63
N SER A 215 6.09 -3.57 -9.83
CA SER A 215 7.11 -4.60 -10.13
C SER A 215 6.76 -5.43 -11.35
N THR A 216 5.46 -5.55 -11.66
CA THR A 216 4.93 -6.25 -12.84
C THR A 216 4.19 -5.28 -13.75
N VAL A 217 3.91 -5.70 -14.98
CA VAL A 217 2.96 -4.99 -15.85
C VAL A 217 1.55 -5.31 -15.40
N PHE A 218 0.66 -4.32 -15.45
CA PHE A 218 -0.75 -4.48 -15.06
C PHE A 218 -1.41 -5.73 -15.68
N ASN A 219 -2.00 -6.53 -14.82
CA ASN A 219 -2.79 -7.68 -15.20
C ASN A 219 -4.12 -7.64 -14.44
N PRO A 220 -5.27 -7.50 -15.12
CA PRO A 220 -6.58 -7.39 -14.48
C PRO A 220 -6.93 -8.61 -13.61
N ALA A 221 -6.35 -9.78 -13.86
CA ALA A 221 -6.54 -10.98 -13.05
C ALA A 221 -5.83 -10.89 -11.68
N TRP A 222 -4.89 -9.94 -11.52
CA TRP A 222 -4.13 -9.71 -10.31
C TRP A 222 -4.56 -8.42 -9.58
N GLU A 223 -5.69 -7.87 -9.95
CA GLU A 223 -6.28 -6.69 -9.34
C GLU A 223 -7.47 -7.08 -8.47
N GLY A 224 -7.31 -7.04 -7.15
CA GLY A 224 -8.35 -7.32 -6.19
C GLY A 224 -8.81 -6.06 -5.46
N ARG A 225 -10.07 -6.06 -5.01
CA ARG A 225 -10.65 -5.01 -4.20
C ARG A 225 -11.37 -5.61 -3.00
N ILE A 226 -11.14 -5.05 -1.81
CA ILE A 226 -11.79 -5.47 -0.57
C ILE A 226 -12.92 -4.51 -0.20
N ALA A 227 -12.82 -3.26 -0.65
CA ALA A 227 -13.85 -2.24 -0.51
C ALA A 227 -13.81 -1.29 -1.71
N SER A 228 -14.92 -0.63 -1.97
CA SER A 228 -15.09 0.21 -3.16
C SER A 228 -14.40 1.57 -3.05
N ASP A 229 -14.03 2.14 -4.18
CA ASP A 229 -13.62 3.54 -4.30
C ASP A 229 -14.74 4.47 -3.85
N VAL A 230 -14.39 5.65 -3.36
CA VAL A 230 -15.32 6.69 -2.93
C VAL A 230 -15.05 7.98 -3.69
N GLU A 231 -16.07 8.48 -4.38
CA GLU A 231 -15.95 9.71 -5.19
C GLU A 231 -15.94 10.96 -4.33
N LYS A 232 -16.64 10.95 -3.19
CA LYS A 232 -16.71 12.07 -2.23
C LYS A 232 -16.81 11.58 -0.80
N ALA A 233 -16.32 12.37 0.14
CA ALA A 233 -16.61 12.12 1.54
C ALA A 233 -18.12 12.31 1.83
N PRO A 234 -18.71 11.55 2.76
CA PRO A 234 -18.10 10.57 3.65
C PRO A 234 -17.82 9.24 2.97
N LEU A 235 -16.85 8.52 3.51
CA LEU A 235 -16.39 7.25 3.00
C LEU A 235 -17.40 6.12 3.24
N HIS A 236 -17.12 4.98 2.66
CA HIS A 236 -17.99 3.81 2.61
C HIS A 236 -18.08 3.05 3.95
N ALA A 237 -19.26 2.56 4.37
CA ALA A 237 -19.46 1.77 5.59
C ALA A 237 -18.66 0.46 5.62
N ASP A 238 -18.29 -0.08 4.46
CA ASP A 238 -17.49 -1.28 4.37
C ASP A 238 -16.04 -1.05 4.81
N TRP A 239 -15.52 0.18 4.72
CA TRP A 239 -14.18 0.50 5.21
C TRP A 239 -14.09 0.40 6.73
N ASP A 240 -15.07 0.96 7.49
CA ASP A 240 -15.08 0.82 8.96
C ASP A 240 -15.23 -0.63 9.36
N ARG A 241 -16.12 -1.36 8.69
CA ARG A 241 -16.32 -2.78 8.96
C ARG A 241 -15.08 -3.60 8.66
N TYR A 242 -14.36 -3.25 7.58
CA TYR A 242 -13.12 -3.89 7.21
C TYR A 242 -12.00 -3.57 8.20
N LEU A 243 -11.85 -2.30 8.59
CA LEU A 243 -10.82 -1.87 9.55
C LEU A 243 -11.09 -2.35 10.98
N ALA A 244 -12.36 -2.45 11.38
CA ALA A 244 -12.77 -2.97 12.70
C ALA A 244 -12.64 -4.49 12.83
N GLY A 245 -12.25 -5.21 11.80
CA GLY A 245 -11.98 -6.64 11.87
C GLY A 245 -10.91 -6.93 12.94
N PRO A 246 -10.91 -8.14 13.56
CA PRO A 246 -10.06 -8.42 14.68
C PRO A 246 -8.59 -8.19 14.32
N ALA A 247 -7.97 -7.20 14.98
CA ALA A 247 -6.53 -7.16 15.08
C ALA A 247 -6.14 -8.41 15.91
N THR A 248 -5.63 -9.42 15.27
CA THR A 248 -4.94 -10.50 15.99
C THR A 248 -3.65 -9.89 16.52
N ILE A 249 -3.68 -9.58 17.82
CA ILE A 249 -2.49 -9.27 18.61
C ILE A 249 -1.63 -10.52 18.71
#